data_acc975518f5c20f656e653e4635af00d
#
_entry.id   acc975518f5c20f656e653e4635af00d
#
_cell.length_a   1.000
_cell.length_b   1.000
_cell.length_c   1.000
_cell.angle_alpha   90.00
_cell.angle_beta   90.00
_cell.angle_gamma   90.00
#
_symmetry.space_group_name_H-M   'P 1'
#
loop_
_entity.id
_entity.type
_entity.pdbx_description
1 polymer ?
#
loop_
_entity_poly.entity_id
_entity_poly.type
_entity_poly.pdbx_seq_one_letter_code
_entity_poly.pdbx_strand_id
1 'polypeptide(L)'
;PEPDNWRNGGIYTMDLGGGSKFGPDEFWVKEIDYGIKNLDMDHVYNSIRSYFKLLPENSLSPDYAGIRTRLNGPSEKAKDWVFQSEEEHKIPGLINLFGFESPGITSSLAIADTISNLLDGKELSTILTILKNG
;
A
#
# COMPACT_ATOMS: atom_id res chain seq x y z
N PRO A 1 -2.45 -15.87 -5.07
CA PRO A 1 -3.53 -16.02 -4.08
C PRO A 1 -4.36 -14.75 -4.02
N GLU A 2 -5.67 -14.90 -3.81
CA GLU A 2 -6.52 -13.75 -3.58
C GLU A 2 -6.13 -13.08 -2.25
N PRO A 3 -6.02 -11.73 -2.20
CA PRO A 3 -5.74 -11.04 -0.96
C PRO A 3 -6.93 -11.22 -0.01
N ASP A 4 -6.67 -11.64 1.21
CA ASP A 4 -7.66 -11.52 2.28
C ASP A 4 -7.77 -10.06 2.74
N ASN A 5 -8.64 -9.77 3.71
CA ASN A 5 -8.92 -8.39 4.15
C ASN A 5 -7.69 -7.62 4.70
N TRP A 6 -6.55 -8.27 4.87
CA TRP A 6 -5.36 -7.73 5.54
C TRP A 6 -4.08 -7.88 4.75
N ARG A 7 -3.98 -8.95 3.95
CA ARG A 7 -2.75 -9.35 3.30
C ARG A 7 -2.82 -9.10 1.82
N ASN A 8 -1.83 -8.44 1.27
CA ASN A 8 -1.64 -8.46 -0.17
C ASN A 8 -1.23 -9.88 -0.56
N GLY A 9 -1.88 -10.45 -1.57
CA GLY A 9 -1.43 -11.72 -2.13
C GLY A 9 0.06 -11.67 -2.44
N GLY A 10 0.78 -12.76 -2.23
CA GLY A 10 2.22 -12.82 -2.43
C GLY A 10 2.61 -12.36 -3.83
N ILE A 11 3.36 -11.28 -3.92
CA ILE A 11 3.85 -10.71 -5.17
C ILE A 11 5.24 -11.27 -5.43
N TYR A 12 5.48 -11.70 -6.66
CA TYR A 12 6.82 -12.01 -7.15
C TYR A 12 7.44 -10.77 -7.80
N THR A 13 8.65 -10.44 -7.41
CA THR A 13 9.43 -9.36 -8.01
C THR A 13 10.83 -9.87 -8.31
N MET A 14 11.34 -9.57 -9.50
CA MET A 14 12.72 -9.83 -9.88
C MET A 14 13.47 -8.51 -9.98
N ASP A 15 14.62 -8.41 -9.33
CA ASP A 15 15.47 -7.24 -9.43
C ASP A 15 16.35 -7.29 -10.71
N LEU A 16 17.04 -6.16 -10.99
CA LEU A 16 17.89 -6.07 -12.18
C LEU A 16 19.13 -6.99 -12.11
N GLY A 17 19.51 -7.47 -10.94
CA GLY A 17 20.59 -8.44 -10.75
C GLY A 17 20.14 -9.90 -10.89
N GLY A 18 18.83 -10.12 -11.13
CA GLY A 18 18.24 -11.47 -11.24
C GLY A 18 17.84 -12.08 -9.89
N GLY A 19 17.95 -11.31 -8.80
CA GLY A 19 17.46 -11.72 -7.49
C GLY A 19 15.93 -11.76 -7.45
N SER A 20 15.38 -12.80 -6.84
CA SER A 20 13.92 -13.01 -6.74
C SER A 20 13.44 -12.67 -5.34
N LYS A 21 12.37 -11.88 -5.25
CA LYS A 21 11.73 -11.51 -3.99
C LYS A 21 10.26 -11.88 -4.01
N PHE A 22 9.77 -12.35 -2.86
CA PHE A 22 8.38 -12.70 -2.64
C PHE A 22 7.85 -11.90 -1.45
N GLY A 23 6.63 -11.42 -1.54
CA GLY A 23 6.02 -10.65 -0.45
C GLY A 23 5.09 -9.54 -0.96
N PRO A 24 4.71 -8.62 -0.08
CA PRO A 24 4.98 -8.65 1.36
C PRO A 24 4.13 -9.68 2.10
N ASP A 25 4.58 -10.13 3.27
CA ASP A 25 3.71 -10.63 4.33
C ASP A 25 3.43 -9.49 5.30
N GLU A 26 2.18 -9.31 5.75
CA GLU A 26 1.75 -8.17 6.54
C GLU A 26 1.08 -8.63 7.84
N PHE A 27 1.41 -7.96 8.93
CA PHE A 27 0.74 -8.15 10.22
C PHE A 27 0.70 -6.84 11.02
N TRP A 28 -0.30 -6.72 11.88
CA TRP A 28 -0.45 -5.56 12.73
C TRP A 28 0.58 -5.55 13.86
N VAL A 29 1.16 -4.38 14.11
CA VAL A 29 2.10 -4.16 15.21
C VAL A 29 1.58 -3.08 16.16
N LYS A 30 1.93 -3.19 17.43
CA LYS A 30 1.59 -2.17 18.45
C LYS A 30 2.60 -1.04 18.49
N GLU A 31 3.84 -1.35 18.18
CA GLU A 31 4.96 -0.42 18.18
C GLU A 31 5.71 -0.54 16.86
N ILE A 32 6.33 0.55 16.42
CA ILE A 32 7.14 0.57 15.21
C ILE A 32 8.40 -0.25 15.46
N ASP A 33 8.52 -1.37 14.75
CA ASP A 33 9.71 -2.23 14.79
C ASP A 33 10.02 -2.69 13.35
N TYR A 34 11.22 -2.42 12.88
CA TYR A 34 11.72 -2.85 11.57
C TYR A 34 12.43 -4.21 11.62
N GLY A 35 12.50 -4.83 12.79
CA GLY A 35 13.04 -6.18 12.93
C GLY A 35 12.10 -7.23 12.35
N ILE A 36 12.65 -8.15 11.58
CA ILE A 36 11.88 -9.31 11.08
C ILE A 36 11.85 -10.35 12.18
N LYS A 37 10.80 -10.29 13.01
CA LYS A 37 10.58 -11.24 14.11
C LYS A 37 9.29 -12.00 13.85
N ASN A 38 9.27 -13.26 14.27
CA ASN A 38 8.08 -14.11 14.26
C ASN A 38 7.45 -14.31 12.85
N LEU A 39 8.27 -14.32 11.81
CA LEU A 39 7.81 -14.64 10.46
C LEU A 39 7.40 -16.12 10.41
N ASP A 40 6.14 -16.36 10.04
CA ASP A 40 5.62 -17.70 9.81
C ASP A 40 6.06 -18.21 8.44
N MET A 41 7.23 -18.87 8.41
CA MET A 41 7.81 -19.37 7.17
C MET A 41 6.95 -20.43 6.50
N ASP A 42 6.23 -21.26 7.25
CA ASP A 42 5.34 -22.27 6.67
C ASP A 42 4.20 -21.59 5.92
N HIS A 43 3.62 -20.54 6.50
CA HIS A 43 2.61 -19.74 5.83
C HIS A 43 3.17 -19.11 4.54
N VAL A 44 4.37 -18.52 4.60
CA VAL A 44 5.03 -17.91 3.43
C VAL A 44 5.25 -18.93 2.33
N TYR A 45 5.84 -20.08 2.65
CA TYR A 45 6.05 -21.16 1.66
C TYR A 45 4.74 -21.64 1.04
N ASN A 46 3.70 -21.87 1.84
CA ASN A 46 2.40 -22.33 1.34
C ASN A 46 1.75 -21.29 0.43
N SER A 47 1.81 -20.00 0.78
CA SER A 47 1.31 -18.92 -0.03
C SER A 47 2.01 -18.86 -1.40
N ILE A 48 3.33 -18.88 -1.42
CA ILE A 48 4.12 -18.85 -2.67
C ILE A 48 3.88 -20.10 -3.51
N ARG A 49 3.86 -21.28 -2.89
CA ARG A 49 3.63 -22.56 -3.60
C ARG A 49 2.24 -22.70 -4.19
N SER A 50 1.28 -21.89 -3.78
CA SER A 50 -0.04 -21.87 -4.44
C SER A 50 0.05 -21.49 -5.92
N TYR A 51 1.04 -20.69 -6.32
CA TYR A 51 1.27 -20.25 -7.70
C TYR A 51 2.66 -20.63 -8.24
N PHE A 52 3.68 -20.78 -7.39
CA PHE A 52 5.03 -21.22 -7.79
C PHE A 52 5.36 -22.57 -7.12
N LYS A 53 4.82 -23.63 -7.68
CA LYS A 53 4.86 -25.00 -7.10
C LYS A 53 6.26 -25.58 -6.94
N LEU A 54 7.23 -25.11 -7.73
CA LEU A 54 8.60 -25.64 -7.74
C LEU A 54 9.55 -24.90 -6.79
N LEU A 55 9.03 -24.08 -5.87
CA LEU A 55 9.86 -23.40 -4.88
C LEU A 55 10.59 -24.43 -4.00
N PRO A 56 11.95 -24.46 -4.03
CA PRO A 56 12.70 -25.43 -3.25
C PRO A 56 12.54 -25.18 -1.74
N GLU A 57 12.74 -26.23 -0.95
CA GLU A 57 12.82 -26.10 0.50
C GLU A 57 14.05 -25.26 0.89
N ASN A 58 13.90 -24.49 1.98
CA ASN A 58 14.97 -23.66 2.54
C ASN A 58 15.61 -22.67 1.55
N SER A 59 14.88 -22.27 0.49
CA SER A 59 15.34 -21.32 -0.52
C SER A 59 15.01 -19.86 -0.21
N LEU A 60 14.17 -19.62 0.78
CA LEU A 60 13.79 -18.27 1.19
C LEU A 60 14.56 -17.82 2.43
N SER A 61 14.93 -16.55 2.44
CA SER A 61 15.45 -15.85 3.60
C SER A 61 14.75 -14.51 3.76
N PRO A 62 14.50 -14.05 5.00
CA PRO A 62 14.01 -12.71 5.22
C PRO A 62 14.95 -11.66 4.62
N ASP A 63 14.39 -10.61 3.99
CA ASP A 63 15.17 -9.54 3.36
C ASP A 63 15.07 -8.25 4.20
N TYR A 64 13.92 -7.58 4.17
CA TYR A 64 13.70 -6.35 4.93
C TYR A 64 12.25 -6.22 5.37
N ALA A 65 12.01 -5.36 6.35
CA ALA A 65 10.69 -4.96 6.79
C ALA A 65 10.46 -3.47 6.58
N GLY A 66 9.21 -3.09 6.35
CA GLY A 66 8.75 -1.71 6.30
C GLY A 66 7.53 -1.52 7.17
N ILE A 67 7.20 -0.28 7.48
CA ILE A 67 5.96 0.06 8.20
C ILE A 67 4.95 0.62 7.19
N ARG A 68 3.82 -0.08 7.05
CA ARG A 68 2.70 0.36 6.23
C ARG A 68 1.67 1.01 7.13
N THR A 69 1.38 2.28 6.88
CA THR A 69 0.36 3.03 7.63
C THR A 69 -1.01 2.84 7.00
N ARG A 70 -2.05 2.69 7.84
CA ARG A 70 -3.44 2.57 7.39
C ARG A 70 -4.34 3.51 8.18
N LEU A 71 -5.45 3.93 7.56
CA LEU A 71 -6.49 4.77 8.19
C LEU A 71 -7.55 3.96 8.95
N ASN A 72 -7.45 2.65 8.91
CA ASN A 72 -8.38 1.73 9.56
C ASN A 72 -7.65 0.84 10.57
N GLY A 73 -8.39 0.39 11.56
CA GLY A 73 -7.90 -0.60 12.54
C GLY A 73 -7.97 -2.04 12.00
N PRO A 74 -7.46 -3.01 12.80
CA PRO A 74 -7.38 -4.41 12.41
C PRO A 74 -8.71 -5.07 12.00
N SER A 75 -9.83 -4.62 12.57
CA SER A 75 -11.17 -5.17 12.34
C SER A 75 -12.05 -4.30 11.44
N GLU A 76 -11.51 -3.23 10.91
CA GLU A 76 -12.24 -2.28 10.07
C GLU A 76 -11.99 -2.56 8.59
N LYS A 77 -12.97 -2.23 7.75
CA LYS A 77 -12.77 -2.24 6.30
C LYS A 77 -11.68 -1.24 5.91
N ALA A 78 -10.91 -1.58 4.88
CA ALA A 78 -9.96 -0.66 4.28
C ALA A 78 -10.67 0.65 3.91
N LYS A 79 -10.04 1.77 4.25
CA LYS A 79 -10.49 3.12 3.88
C LYS A 79 -9.75 3.55 2.62
N ASP A 80 -10.43 4.35 1.83
CA ASP A 80 -9.84 4.97 0.65
C ASP A 80 -8.91 6.11 1.03
N TRP A 81 -8.17 6.61 0.07
CA TRP A 81 -7.29 7.76 0.20
C TRP A 81 -8.07 9.01 0.60
N VAL A 82 -7.48 9.82 1.45
CA VAL A 82 -8.09 11.05 1.96
C VAL A 82 -7.27 12.25 1.52
N PHE A 83 -7.90 13.14 0.79
CA PHE A 83 -7.43 14.49 0.54
C PHE A 83 -8.17 15.42 1.51
N GLN A 84 -7.43 16.19 2.29
CA GLN A 84 -8.01 17.24 3.13
C GLN A 84 -7.45 18.59 2.68
N SER A 85 -8.35 19.48 2.31
CA SER A 85 -8.05 20.84 1.87
C SER A 85 -8.44 21.87 2.93
N GLU A 86 -8.35 23.14 2.58
CA GLU A 86 -8.83 24.26 3.43
C GLU A 86 -10.30 24.11 3.80
N GLU A 87 -11.12 23.45 3.00
CA GLU A 87 -12.55 23.25 3.28
C GLU A 87 -12.78 22.47 4.57
N GLU A 88 -11.91 21.48 4.88
CA GLU A 88 -12.03 20.64 6.07
C GLU A 88 -11.35 21.26 7.29
N HIS A 89 -10.10 21.71 7.16
CA HIS A 89 -9.29 22.14 8.32
C HIS A 89 -9.12 23.65 8.45
N LYS A 90 -9.62 24.46 7.52
CA LYS A 90 -9.61 25.94 7.54
C LYS A 90 -8.21 26.58 7.55
N ILE A 91 -7.21 25.90 7.06
CA ILE A 91 -5.83 26.40 6.96
C ILE A 91 -5.52 26.64 5.48
N PRO A 92 -5.39 27.93 5.04
CA PRO A 92 -5.12 28.25 3.64
C PRO A 92 -3.82 27.65 3.12
N GLY A 93 -3.86 27.09 1.91
CA GLY A 93 -2.68 26.56 1.22
C GLY A 93 -2.12 25.23 1.78
N LEU A 94 -2.74 24.65 2.81
CA LEU A 94 -2.39 23.32 3.29
C LEU A 94 -3.25 22.26 2.63
N ILE A 95 -2.62 21.19 2.18
CA ILE A 95 -3.32 19.97 1.73
C ILE A 95 -2.70 18.78 2.44
N ASN A 96 -3.52 18.03 3.17
CA ASN A 96 -3.12 16.77 3.80
C ASN A 96 -3.49 15.59 2.92
N LEU A 97 -2.58 14.62 2.84
CA LEU A 97 -2.78 13.36 2.12
C LEU A 97 -2.64 12.22 3.11
N PHE A 98 -3.72 11.46 3.33
CA PHE A 98 -3.70 10.33 4.25
C PHE A 98 -4.10 9.03 3.57
N GLY A 99 -3.48 7.92 4.02
CA GLY A 99 -3.78 6.59 3.53
C GLY A 99 -3.22 6.28 2.14
N PHE A 100 -2.29 7.09 1.63
CA PHE A 100 -1.67 6.90 0.32
C PHE A 100 -0.66 5.76 0.37
N GLU A 101 -1.18 4.55 0.35
CA GLU A 101 -0.39 3.33 0.22
C GLU A 101 -0.41 2.83 -1.24
N SER A 102 -0.13 1.55 -1.49
CA SER A 102 -0.21 1.00 -2.85
C SER A 102 -1.63 1.17 -3.44
N PRO A 103 -1.76 1.68 -4.67
CA PRO A 103 -0.73 1.99 -5.69
C PRO A 103 -0.33 3.48 -5.76
N GLY A 104 -0.07 4.16 -4.65
CA GLY A 104 0.18 5.61 -4.58
C GLY A 104 1.30 6.09 -5.51
N ILE A 105 2.43 5.36 -5.60
CA ILE A 105 3.53 5.74 -6.50
C ILE A 105 3.08 5.66 -7.97
N THR A 106 2.39 4.60 -8.36
CA THR A 106 1.88 4.45 -9.73
C THR A 106 0.89 5.56 -10.10
N SER A 107 0.10 6.02 -9.12
CA SER A 107 -0.91 7.06 -9.28
C SER A 107 -0.37 8.47 -9.04
N SER A 108 0.91 8.64 -8.75
CA SER A 108 1.49 9.90 -8.26
C SER A 108 1.26 11.10 -9.18
N LEU A 109 1.29 10.91 -10.50
CA LEU A 109 1.01 12.00 -11.46
C LEU A 109 -0.45 12.47 -11.39
N ALA A 110 -1.40 11.54 -11.31
CA ALA A 110 -2.81 11.89 -11.14
C ALA A 110 -3.08 12.55 -9.78
N ILE A 111 -2.38 12.10 -8.72
CA ILE A 111 -2.43 12.74 -7.41
C ILE A 111 -1.89 14.17 -7.49
N ALA A 112 -0.78 14.39 -8.18
CA ALA A 112 -0.21 15.72 -8.37
C ALA A 112 -1.15 16.67 -9.13
N ASP A 113 -1.81 16.20 -10.18
CA ASP A 113 -2.83 16.96 -10.90
C ASP A 113 -4.02 17.32 -10.00
N THR A 114 -4.45 16.38 -9.17
CA THR A 114 -5.51 16.61 -8.18
C THR A 114 -5.11 17.71 -7.19
N ILE A 115 -3.89 17.64 -6.64
CA ILE A 115 -3.37 18.64 -5.70
C ILE A 115 -3.28 20.02 -6.37
N SER A 116 -2.75 20.10 -7.61
CA SER A 116 -2.67 21.34 -8.35
C SER A 116 -4.04 22.00 -8.54
N ASN A 117 -5.04 21.20 -8.92
CA ASN A 117 -6.40 21.69 -9.09
C ASN A 117 -7.03 22.16 -7.75
N LEU A 118 -6.75 21.49 -6.63
CA LEU A 118 -7.20 21.94 -5.32
C LEU A 118 -6.55 23.26 -4.90
N LEU A 119 -5.26 23.44 -5.18
CA LEU A 119 -4.54 24.71 -4.91
C LEU A 119 -5.05 25.86 -5.79
N ASP A 120 -5.54 25.56 -6.98
CA ASP A 120 -6.20 26.50 -7.88
C ASP A 120 -7.67 26.80 -7.48
N GLY A 121 -8.13 26.27 -6.35
CA GLY A 121 -9.45 26.52 -5.79
C GLY A 121 -10.59 25.71 -6.42
N LYS A 122 -10.27 24.60 -7.11
CA LYS A 122 -11.31 23.70 -7.62
C LYS A 122 -11.75 22.72 -6.52
N GLU A 123 -13.03 22.41 -6.48
CA GLU A 123 -13.57 21.43 -5.53
C GLU A 123 -13.15 20.00 -5.92
N LEU A 124 -12.82 19.18 -4.92
CA LEU A 124 -12.43 17.77 -5.10
C LEU A 124 -13.51 16.96 -5.82
N SER A 125 -14.77 17.19 -5.51
CA SER A 125 -15.93 16.57 -6.17
C SER A 125 -15.93 16.79 -7.69
N THR A 126 -15.62 18.00 -8.12
CA THR A 126 -15.53 18.39 -9.53
C THR A 126 -14.36 17.67 -10.22
N ILE A 127 -13.19 17.63 -9.56
CA ILE A 127 -11.97 16.99 -10.07
C ILE A 127 -12.22 15.48 -10.28
N LEU A 128 -12.78 14.80 -9.27
CA LEU A 128 -13.07 13.37 -9.33
C LEU A 128 -14.13 13.03 -10.39
N THR A 129 -15.05 13.93 -10.67
CA THR A 129 -16.04 13.76 -11.75
C THR A 129 -15.39 13.84 -13.12
N ILE A 130 -14.44 14.75 -13.32
CA ILE A 130 -13.69 14.86 -14.58
C ILE A 130 -12.88 13.58 -14.83
N LEU A 131 -12.19 13.07 -13.81
CA LEU A 131 -11.37 11.85 -13.92
C LEU A 131 -12.18 10.58 -14.21
N LYS A 132 -13.46 10.55 -13.83
CA LYS A 132 -14.35 9.39 -14.11
C LYS A 132 -14.91 9.40 -15.52
N ASN A 133 -14.96 10.55 -16.18
CA ASN A 133 -15.62 10.74 -17.48
C ASN A 133 -14.61 10.93 -18.63
N GLY A 134 -13.32 10.97 -18.36
CA GLY A 134 -12.22 11.04 -19.35
C GLY A 134 -11.59 9.70 -19.57
#